data_134981ebe1c23b3b7cf981bd22ffd9f8
#
_entry.id   134981ebe1c23b3b7cf981bd22ffd9f8
#
_cell.length_a   1.000
_cell.length_b   1.000
_cell.length_c   1.000
_cell.angle_alpha   90.00
_cell.angle_beta   90.00
_cell.angle_gamma   90.00
#
_symmetry.space_group_name_H-M   'P 1'
#
loop_
_entity.id
_entity.type
_entity.pdbx_description
1 polymer ?
#
loop_
_entity_poly.entity_id
_entity_poly.type
_entity_poly.pdbx_seq_one_letter_code
_entity_poly.pdbx_strand_id
1 'polypeptide(L)'
;VSPETLIDGYKVDHRRQYPANTHLIASNLTARGTRRTNTDRVVFFGLQYFVKEYLITQWNENFFAQPLDVVVARFTRRINNYLGPNQVGVSHISALHQLGYLPISIRALPEGSTHKLRIPSLLIHNTLPDFFWLTNYLETILSTTVWGPCTSATTAFEYKKLLTKYAL
;
A
#
# COMPACT_ATOMS: atom_id res chain seq x y z
N VAL A 1 -1.67 10.33 -12.10
CA VAL A 1 -1.31 8.90 -12.18
C VAL A 1 -2.57 8.05 -11.99
N SER A 2 -2.69 6.90 -12.66
CA SER A 2 -3.85 5.99 -12.54
C SER A 2 -3.63 5.07 -11.32
N PRO A 3 -4.21 5.36 -10.15
CA PRO A 3 -3.88 4.64 -8.92
C PRO A 3 -4.28 3.17 -8.98
N GLU A 4 -5.33 2.82 -9.70
CA GLU A 4 -5.80 1.47 -9.92
C GLU A 4 -4.85 0.57 -10.74
N THR A 5 -3.81 1.15 -11.32
CA THR A 5 -2.80 0.42 -12.11
C THR A 5 -1.42 0.41 -11.48
N LEU A 6 -1.24 0.98 -10.28
CA LEU A 6 0.03 0.98 -9.53
C LEU A 6 0.16 -0.27 -8.65
N ILE A 7 0.20 -1.41 -9.29
CA ILE A 7 0.26 -2.74 -8.66
C ILE A 7 1.29 -3.63 -9.32
N ASP A 8 1.75 -4.65 -8.63
CA ASP A 8 2.48 -5.74 -9.26
C ASP A 8 1.56 -6.52 -10.19
N GLY A 9 2.07 -6.91 -11.35
CA GLY A 9 1.25 -7.53 -12.40
C GLY A 9 0.48 -8.78 -11.94
N TYR A 10 1.08 -9.60 -11.09
CA TYR A 10 0.42 -10.80 -10.57
C TYR A 10 -0.78 -10.51 -9.64
N LYS A 11 -0.85 -9.31 -9.06
CA LYS A 11 -1.97 -8.92 -8.18
C LYS A 11 -3.27 -8.61 -8.91
N VAL A 12 -3.20 -8.38 -10.20
CA VAL A 12 -4.39 -8.15 -11.05
C VAL A 12 -5.38 -9.30 -10.93
N ASP A 13 -4.88 -10.53 -10.79
CA ASP A 13 -5.68 -11.75 -10.71
C ASP A 13 -5.87 -12.31 -9.30
N HIS A 14 -5.19 -11.78 -8.29
CA HIS A 14 -5.26 -12.30 -6.92
C HIS A 14 -6.70 -12.41 -6.39
N ARG A 15 -7.58 -11.48 -6.74
CA ARG A 15 -8.98 -11.51 -6.30
C ARG A 15 -9.66 -12.86 -6.58
N ARG A 16 -9.37 -13.50 -7.73
CA ARG A 16 -9.95 -14.79 -8.14
C ARG A 16 -9.29 -15.99 -7.47
N GLN A 17 -8.13 -15.80 -6.84
CA GLN A 17 -7.36 -16.87 -6.22
C GLN A 17 -7.71 -17.09 -4.73
N TYR A 18 -8.49 -16.18 -4.13
CA TYR A 18 -8.96 -16.35 -2.76
C TYR A 18 -10.11 -17.37 -2.69
N PRO A 19 -10.25 -18.07 -1.55
CA PRO A 19 -11.41 -18.93 -1.31
C PRO A 19 -12.74 -18.20 -1.52
N ALA A 20 -13.76 -18.91 -2.02
CA ALA A 20 -15.05 -18.33 -2.43
C ALA A 20 -15.76 -17.52 -1.33
N ASN A 21 -15.55 -17.85 -0.06
CA ASN A 21 -16.19 -17.19 1.09
C ASN A 21 -15.25 -16.21 1.82
N THR A 22 -14.25 -15.68 1.13
CA THR A 22 -13.37 -14.67 1.74
C THR A 22 -14.11 -13.35 1.91
N HIS A 23 -14.20 -12.87 3.15
CA HIS A 23 -14.86 -11.61 3.50
C HIS A 23 -13.92 -10.58 4.11
N LEU A 24 -12.84 -11.03 4.74
CA LEU A 24 -11.87 -10.18 5.42
C LEU A 24 -10.45 -10.62 5.09
N ILE A 25 -9.64 -9.67 4.67
CA ILE A 25 -8.18 -9.82 4.55
C ILE A 25 -7.52 -8.77 5.43
N ALA A 26 -6.69 -9.22 6.35
CA ALA A 26 -5.83 -8.37 7.14
C ALA A 26 -4.37 -8.61 6.73
N SER A 27 -3.68 -7.53 6.40
CA SER A 27 -2.26 -7.56 6.01
C SER A 27 -1.46 -6.62 6.89
N ASN A 28 -0.18 -6.91 7.09
CA ASN A 28 0.71 -6.06 7.88
C ASN A 28 1.96 -5.67 7.11
N LEU A 29 2.52 -4.50 7.43
CA LEU A 29 3.83 -4.08 6.96
C LEU A 29 4.87 -4.38 8.03
N THR A 30 5.86 -5.22 7.68
CA THR A 30 6.90 -5.66 8.60
C THR A 30 8.28 -5.52 7.95
N ALA A 31 9.17 -4.77 8.61
CA ALA A 31 10.58 -4.68 8.21
C ALA A 31 11.27 -6.03 8.48
N ARG A 32 11.66 -6.75 7.42
CA ARG A 32 12.18 -8.12 7.51
C ARG A 32 13.64 -8.22 7.98
N GLY A 33 14.45 -7.21 7.68
CA GLY A 33 15.86 -7.23 7.99
C GLY A 33 16.55 -5.90 7.76
N THR A 34 17.84 -5.86 8.08
CA THR A 34 18.74 -4.72 7.83
C THR A 34 20.04 -5.23 7.23
N ARG A 35 20.68 -4.38 6.43
CA ARG A 35 22.05 -4.62 5.96
C ARG A 35 23.12 -4.10 6.94
N ARG A 36 22.69 -3.48 8.04
CA ARG A 36 23.58 -2.93 9.08
C ARG A 36 23.78 -3.97 10.18
N THR A 37 25.01 -4.15 10.60
CA THR A 37 25.38 -5.13 11.63
C THR A 37 25.00 -4.71 13.05
N ASN A 38 24.85 -3.40 13.29
CA ASN A 38 24.71 -2.82 14.63
C ASN A 38 23.33 -2.28 14.97
N THR A 39 22.30 -2.63 14.19
CA THR A 39 20.93 -2.24 14.50
C THR A 39 19.94 -3.37 14.21
N ASP A 40 19.06 -3.61 15.16
CA ASP A 40 17.94 -4.54 15.08
C ASP A 40 16.59 -3.80 15.03
N ARG A 41 16.63 -2.48 14.89
CA ARG A 41 15.46 -1.59 14.98
C ARG A 41 15.29 -0.76 13.71
N VAL A 42 14.07 -0.33 13.50
CA VAL A 42 13.68 0.59 12.43
C VAL A 42 12.88 1.76 13.02
N VAL A 43 13.06 2.95 12.45
CA VAL A 43 12.21 4.10 12.70
C VAL A 43 11.06 4.05 11.69
N PHE A 44 9.83 4.03 12.16
CA PHE A 44 8.64 4.06 11.31
C PHE A 44 8.35 5.47 10.83
N PHE A 45 8.29 5.69 9.51
CA PHE A 45 8.10 7.01 8.93
C PHE A 45 7.53 6.94 7.51
N GLY A 46 6.75 7.96 7.09
CA GLY A 46 6.27 8.13 5.71
C GLY A 46 4.83 7.65 5.45
N LEU A 47 4.15 7.06 6.43
CA LEU A 47 2.77 6.62 6.26
C LEU A 47 1.80 7.78 6.05
N GLN A 48 1.96 8.89 6.79
CA GLN A 48 1.07 10.04 6.66
C GLN A 48 1.13 10.66 5.26
N TYR A 49 2.32 10.73 4.69
CA TYR A 49 2.49 11.16 3.30
C TYR A 49 1.76 10.21 2.34
N PHE A 50 1.97 8.91 2.50
CA PHE A 50 1.30 7.90 1.68
C PHE A 50 -0.23 8.01 1.75
N VAL A 51 -0.79 8.15 2.95
CA VAL A 51 -2.24 8.27 3.14
C VAL A 51 -2.78 9.54 2.49
N LYS A 52 -2.16 10.69 2.75
CA LYS A 52 -2.64 11.99 2.24
C LYS A 52 -2.48 12.12 0.74
N GLU A 53 -1.27 11.86 0.25
CA GLU A 53 -0.96 12.06 -1.16
C GLU A 53 -1.55 10.95 -2.02
N TYR A 54 -1.39 9.71 -1.62
CA TYR A 54 -1.76 8.60 -2.49
C TYR A 54 -3.19 8.09 -2.24
N LEU A 55 -3.53 7.70 -1.01
CA LEU A 55 -4.85 7.11 -0.76
C LEU A 55 -5.97 8.15 -0.82
N ILE A 56 -5.71 9.40 -0.47
CA ILE A 56 -6.71 10.46 -0.52
C ILE A 56 -6.63 11.21 -1.85
N THR A 57 -5.52 11.93 -2.11
CA THR A 57 -5.43 12.82 -3.28
C THR A 57 -5.50 12.04 -4.59
N GLN A 58 -4.61 11.08 -4.81
CA GLN A 58 -4.54 10.38 -6.10
C GLN A 58 -5.78 9.55 -6.40
N TRP A 59 -6.35 8.86 -5.40
CA TRP A 59 -7.57 8.09 -5.61
C TRP A 59 -8.79 8.98 -5.83
N ASN A 60 -8.93 10.08 -5.08
CA ASN A 60 -10.06 11.00 -5.29
C ASN A 60 -9.98 11.67 -6.66
N GLU A 61 -8.84 12.27 -7.02
CA GLU A 61 -8.72 13.05 -8.25
C GLU A 61 -8.66 12.20 -9.52
N ASN A 62 -7.93 11.08 -9.47
CA ASN A 62 -7.61 10.31 -10.66
C ASN A 62 -8.41 9.01 -10.81
N PHE A 63 -9.27 8.68 -9.84
CA PHE A 63 -10.14 7.52 -9.91
C PHE A 63 -11.60 7.91 -9.63
N PHE A 64 -11.95 8.33 -8.41
CA PHE A 64 -13.35 8.56 -8.03
C PHE A 64 -13.97 9.78 -8.72
N ALA A 65 -13.24 10.86 -8.96
CA ALA A 65 -13.73 12.05 -9.66
C ALA A 65 -13.76 11.89 -11.20
N GLN A 66 -13.16 10.82 -11.74
CA GLN A 66 -13.17 10.59 -13.18
C GLN A 66 -14.46 9.88 -13.61
N PRO A 67 -14.95 10.07 -14.85
CA PRO A 67 -16.07 9.28 -15.37
C PRO A 67 -15.74 7.77 -15.36
N LEU A 68 -16.73 6.94 -14.99
CA LEU A 68 -16.55 5.49 -14.87
C LEU A 68 -16.05 4.84 -16.16
N ASP A 69 -16.59 5.23 -17.30
CA ASP A 69 -16.19 4.72 -18.60
C ASP A 69 -14.72 5.03 -18.93
N VAL A 70 -14.23 6.20 -18.54
CA VAL A 70 -12.82 6.58 -18.70
C VAL A 70 -11.91 5.71 -17.82
N VAL A 71 -12.29 5.48 -16.57
CA VAL A 71 -11.54 4.61 -15.64
C VAL A 71 -11.50 3.18 -16.15
N VAL A 72 -12.65 2.63 -16.55
CA VAL A 72 -12.77 1.26 -17.08
C VAL A 72 -11.98 1.10 -18.38
N ALA A 73 -12.08 2.04 -19.31
CA ALA A 73 -11.34 1.99 -20.57
C ALA A 73 -9.83 2.01 -20.34
N ARG A 74 -9.36 2.87 -19.42
CA ARG A 74 -7.95 3.00 -19.06
C ARG A 74 -7.42 1.73 -18.40
N PHE A 75 -8.14 1.18 -17.43
CA PHE A 75 -7.81 -0.09 -16.79
C PHE A 75 -7.76 -1.23 -17.81
N THR A 76 -8.81 -1.42 -18.60
CA THR A 76 -8.92 -2.46 -19.61
C THR A 76 -7.75 -2.39 -20.61
N ARG A 77 -7.44 -1.21 -21.14
CA ARG A 77 -6.32 -1.02 -22.05
C ARG A 77 -4.98 -1.46 -21.41
N ARG A 78 -4.74 -1.09 -20.15
CA ARG A 78 -3.52 -1.45 -19.44
C ARG A 78 -3.41 -2.95 -19.25
N ILE A 79 -4.48 -3.59 -18.79
CA ILE A 79 -4.51 -5.02 -18.52
C ILE A 79 -4.43 -5.84 -19.80
N ASN A 80 -5.13 -5.45 -20.87
CA ASN A 80 -5.09 -6.14 -22.16
C ASN A 80 -3.69 -6.07 -22.79
N ASN A 81 -2.98 -4.95 -22.64
CA ASN A 81 -1.59 -4.81 -23.11
C ASN A 81 -0.60 -5.69 -22.31
N TYR A 82 -0.93 -6.00 -21.07
CA TYR A 82 -0.07 -6.81 -20.20
C TYR A 82 -0.37 -8.32 -20.29
N LEU A 83 -1.65 -8.71 -20.22
CA LEU A 83 -2.09 -10.10 -20.13
C LEU A 83 -2.78 -10.63 -21.40
N GLY A 84 -3.09 -9.76 -22.35
CA GLY A 84 -3.94 -10.07 -23.51
C GLY A 84 -5.42 -9.75 -23.25
N PRO A 85 -6.24 -9.75 -24.31
CA PRO A 85 -7.63 -9.33 -24.25
C PRO A 85 -8.47 -10.28 -23.40
N ASN A 86 -9.42 -9.71 -22.64
CA ASN A 86 -10.44 -10.42 -21.87
C ASN A 86 -9.94 -11.38 -20.78
N GLN A 87 -8.70 -11.22 -20.32
CA GLN A 87 -8.13 -12.07 -19.25
C GLN A 87 -8.66 -11.69 -17.86
N VAL A 88 -8.95 -10.42 -17.62
CA VAL A 88 -9.41 -9.91 -16.32
C VAL A 88 -10.64 -9.04 -16.52
N GLY A 89 -11.73 -9.35 -15.81
CA GLY A 89 -12.95 -8.54 -15.84
C GLY A 89 -12.80 -7.24 -15.05
N VAL A 90 -13.68 -6.27 -15.31
CA VAL A 90 -13.66 -4.92 -14.75
C VAL A 90 -14.68 -4.69 -13.62
N SER A 91 -15.49 -5.69 -13.29
CA SER A 91 -16.62 -5.57 -12.35
C SER A 91 -16.19 -5.04 -10.98
N HIS A 92 -15.07 -5.50 -10.45
CA HIS A 92 -14.53 -5.08 -9.15
C HIS A 92 -14.04 -3.63 -9.15
N ILE A 93 -13.46 -3.16 -10.24
CA ILE A 93 -13.04 -1.77 -10.43
C ILE A 93 -14.28 -0.86 -10.55
N SER A 94 -15.28 -1.28 -11.33
CA SER A 94 -16.54 -0.55 -11.44
C SER A 94 -17.29 -0.46 -10.12
N ALA A 95 -17.35 -1.55 -9.36
CA ALA A 95 -17.98 -1.57 -8.04
C ALA A 95 -17.26 -0.63 -7.05
N LEU A 96 -15.92 -0.62 -7.05
CA LEU A 96 -15.15 0.29 -6.21
C LEU A 96 -15.39 1.75 -6.59
N HIS A 97 -15.42 2.05 -7.90
CA HIS A 97 -15.70 3.40 -8.38
C HIS A 97 -17.10 3.88 -7.97
N GLN A 98 -18.11 3.02 -8.11
CA GLN A 98 -19.50 3.32 -7.71
C GLN A 98 -19.66 3.51 -6.20
N LEU A 99 -18.84 2.83 -5.39
CA LEU A 99 -18.81 3.02 -3.94
C LEU A 99 -18.30 4.42 -3.55
N GLY A 100 -17.40 5.02 -4.33
CA GLY A 100 -16.95 6.39 -4.16
C GLY A 100 -15.85 6.62 -3.13
N TYR A 101 -15.32 5.57 -2.48
CA TYR A 101 -14.21 5.65 -1.52
C TYR A 101 -13.49 4.32 -1.39
N LEU A 102 -12.31 4.32 -0.73
CA LEU A 102 -11.55 3.11 -0.41
C LEU A 102 -12.07 2.50 0.91
N PRO A 103 -12.75 1.34 0.89
CA PRO A 103 -13.29 0.70 2.10
C PRO A 103 -12.19 -0.07 2.85
N ILE A 104 -11.21 0.64 3.38
CA ILE A 104 -10.07 0.10 4.14
C ILE A 104 -9.90 0.80 5.47
N SER A 105 -9.30 0.12 6.42
CA SER A 105 -8.86 0.67 7.71
C SER A 105 -7.38 0.41 7.89
N ILE A 106 -6.63 1.42 8.32
CA ILE A 106 -5.20 1.32 8.62
C ILE A 106 -4.98 1.70 10.08
N ARG A 107 -4.31 0.82 10.82
CA ARG A 107 -3.81 1.08 12.17
C ARG A 107 -2.30 0.97 12.15
N ALA A 108 -1.59 1.94 12.69
CA ALA A 108 -0.14 1.99 12.62
C ALA A 108 0.48 2.52 13.91
N LEU A 109 1.76 2.24 14.08
CA LEU A 109 2.57 2.91 15.09
C LEU A 109 2.66 4.41 14.77
N PRO A 110 2.83 5.27 15.79
CA PRO A 110 3.12 6.68 15.53
C PRO A 110 4.40 6.85 14.71
N GLU A 111 4.39 7.77 13.77
CA GLU A 111 5.61 8.12 13.03
C GLU A 111 6.68 8.68 13.95
N GLY A 112 7.95 8.36 13.68
CA GLY A 112 9.08 8.66 14.54
C GLY A 112 9.32 7.63 15.64
N SER A 113 8.39 6.69 15.87
CA SER A 113 8.62 5.61 16.83
C SER A 113 9.61 4.58 16.32
N THR A 114 10.38 3.99 17.23
CA THR A 114 11.32 2.90 16.92
C THR A 114 10.78 1.56 17.40
N HIS A 115 10.87 0.55 16.56
CA HIS A 115 10.48 -0.81 16.94
C HIS A 115 11.50 -1.84 16.40
N LYS A 116 11.48 -3.05 16.93
CA LYS A 116 12.35 -4.14 16.47
C LYS A 116 11.98 -4.59 15.05
N LEU A 117 12.96 -5.03 14.30
CA LEU A 117 12.74 -5.76 13.06
C LEU A 117 11.83 -6.97 13.32
N ARG A 118 11.08 -7.38 12.30
CA ARG A 118 10.10 -8.48 12.34
C ARG A 118 8.88 -8.22 13.24
N ILE A 119 8.70 -6.98 13.71
CA ILE A 119 7.48 -6.54 14.36
C ILE A 119 6.67 -5.69 13.36
N PRO A 120 5.37 -5.94 13.20
CA PRO A 120 4.53 -5.14 12.31
C PRO A 120 4.49 -3.66 12.69
N SER A 121 4.69 -2.78 11.70
CA SER A 121 4.57 -1.33 11.86
C SER A 121 3.14 -0.85 11.67
N LEU A 122 2.39 -1.53 10.80
CA LEU A 122 0.98 -1.22 10.53
C LEU A 122 0.20 -2.49 10.18
N LEU A 123 -1.10 -2.38 10.37
CA LEU A 123 -2.11 -3.34 9.94
C LEU A 123 -3.08 -2.63 9.01
N ILE A 124 -3.40 -3.25 7.88
CA ILE A 124 -4.44 -2.80 6.94
C ILE A 124 -5.47 -3.92 6.75
N HIS A 125 -6.74 -3.58 6.73
CA HIS A 125 -7.82 -4.53 6.41
C HIS A 125 -8.96 -3.83 5.66
N ASN A 126 -9.75 -4.60 4.93
CA ASN A 126 -10.98 -4.11 4.30
C ASN A 126 -12.08 -3.90 5.34
N THR A 127 -12.95 -2.90 5.12
CA THR A 127 -14.10 -2.59 5.97
C THR A 127 -15.42 -3.11 5.40
N LEU A 128 -15.44 -3.47 4.11
CA LEU A 128 -16.59 -4.08 3.44
C LEU A 128 -16.20 -5.43 2.83
N PRO A 129 -17.02 -6.49 2.99
CA PRO A 129 -16.70 -7.84 2.54
C PRO A 129 -16.34 -7.96 1.06
N ASP A 130 -17.06 -7.28 0.18
CA ASP A 130 -16.87 -7.38 -1.28
C ASP A 130 -15.53 -6.78 -1.76
N PHE A 131 -14.85 -6.03 -0.90
CA PHE A 131 -13.57 -5.36 -1.19
C PHE A 131 -12.38 -5.98 -0.45
N PHE A 132 -12.47 -7.25 -0.05
CA PHE A 132 -11.39 -7.98 0.61
C PHE A 132 -10.06 -7.97 -0.17
N TRP A 133 -10.12 -7.87 -1.48
CA TRP A 133 -8.98 -7.87 -2.40
C TRP A 133 -8.13 -6.59 -2.31
N LEU A 134 -8.68 -5.48 -1.78
CA LEU A 134 -8.01 -4.17 -1.78
C LEU A 134 -6.73 -4.14 -0.94
N THR A 135 -6.67 -4.85 0.19
CA THR A 135 -5.50 -4.84 1.07
C THR A 135 -4.23 -5.26 0.33
N ASN A 136 -4.29 -6.38 -0.39
CA ASN A 136 -3.17 -6.88 -1.17
C ASN A 136 -2.99 -6.12 -2.49
N TYR A 137 -4.05 -5.51 -3.02
CA TYR A 137 -3.97 -4.65 -4.19
C TYR A 137 -3.13 -3.40 -3.93
N LEU A 138 -3.26 -2.81 -2.75
CA LEU A 138 -2.53 -1.61 -2.34
C LEU A 138 -1.11 -1.90 -1.79
N GLU A 139 -0.75 -3.15 -1.57
CA GLU A 139 0.51 -3.55 -0.94
C GLU A 139 1.74 -3.00 -1.66
N THR A 140 1.79 -3.10 -2.99
CA THR A 140 2.95 -2.69 -3.80
C THR A 140 3.28 -1.23 -3.56
N ILE A 141 2.30 -0.35 -3.74
CA ILE A 141 2.53 1.09 -3.60
C ILE A 141 2.73 1.50 -2.13
N LEU A 142 2.03 0.87 -1.19
CA LEU A 142 2.25 1.07 0.24
C LEU A 142 3.69 0.73 0.62
N SER A 143 4.15 -0.47 0.26
CA SER A 143 5.49 -0.92 0.64
C SER A 143 6.58 -0.06 -0.01
N THR A 144 6.48 0.21 -1.32
CA THR A 144 7.49 1.00 -2.05
C THR A 144 7.56 2.45 -1.57
N THR A 145 6.44 3.03 -1.14
CA THR A 145 6.42 4.41 -0.65
C THR A 145 6.92 4.54 0.78
N VAL A 146 6.66 3.55 1.66
CA VAL A 146 6.94 3.66 3.10
C VAL A 146 8.34 3.13 3.46
N TRP A 147 8.86 2.10 2.78
CA TRP A 147 10.16 1.52 3.18
C TRP A 147 11.34 2.49 3.02
N GLY A 148 11.35 3.33 2.00
CA GLY A 148 12.38 4.33 1.75
C GLY A 148 12.49 5.36 2.88
N PRO A 149 11.41 6.07 3.23
CA PRO A 149 11.36 6.96 4.39
C PRO A 149 11.75 6.28 5.71
N CYS A 150 11.30 5.05 5.97
CA CYS A 150 11.72 4.28 7.16
C CYS A 150 13.23 4.05 7.18
N THR A 151 13.83 3.70 6.03
CA THR A 151 15.28 3.50 5.91
C THR A 151 16.04 4.79 6.15
N SER A 152 15.60 5.89 5.54
CA SER A 152 16.23 7.22 5.70
C SER A 152 16.13 7.71 7.15
N ALA A 153 14.95 7.61 7.76
CA ALA A 153 14.74 8.00 9.16
C ALA A 153 15.57 7.15 10.12
N THR A 154 15.66 5.84 9.88
CA THR A 154 16.54 4.95 10.67
C THR A 154 18.00 5.35 10.54
N THR A 155 18.45 5.66 9.33
CA THR A 155 19.81 6.12 9.08
C THR A 155 20.11 7.44 9.82
N ALA A 156 19.21 8.41 9.71
CA ALA A 156 19.36 9.69 10.40
C ALA A 156 19.39 9.51 11.94
N PHE A 157 18.56 8.61 12.47
CA PHE A 157 18.54 8.31 13.90
C PHE A 157 19.86 7.69 14.38
N GLU A 158 20.46 6.77 13.63
CA GLU A 158 21.77 6.20 13.97
C GLU A 158 22.90 7.24 13.89
N TYR A 159 22.87 8.13 12.89
CA TYR A 159 23.80 9.28 12.87
C TYR A 159 23.64 10.20 14.08
N LYS A 160 22.39 10.50 14.46
CA LYS A 160 22.13 11.32 15.66
C LYS A 160 22.73 10.69 16.91
N LYS A 161 22.56 9.39 17.12
CA LYS A 161 23.18 8.67 18.26
C LYS A 161 24.70 8.80 18.26
N LEU A 162 25.31 8.60 17.09
CA LEU A 162 26.75 8.70 16.95
C LEU A 162 27.26 10.09 17.27
N LEU A 163 26.67 11.14 16.66
CA LEU A 163 27.03 12.52 16.91
C LEU A 163 26.85 12.91 18.39
N THR A 164 25.74 12.52 19.01
CA THR A 164 25.51 12.79 20.43
C THR A 164 26.57 12.15 21.31
N LYS A 165 27.02 10.93 20.99
CA LYS A 165 28.06 10.23 21.74
C LYS A 165 29.41 10.97 21.72
N TYR A 166 29.74 11.66 20.62
CA TYR A 166 31.02 12.35 20.46
C TYR A 166 30.95 13.88 20.69
N ALA A 167 29.77 14.45 20.90
CA ALA A 167 29.57 15.86 21.25
C ALA A 167 29.61 16.12 22.76
N LEU A 168 29.62 15.09 23.58
CA LEU A 168 29.81 15.12 25.05
C LEU A 168 31.26 14.82 25.40
#